data_a7c6c475b19440ec5a9be6db74cc3370
#
_entry.id   a7c6c475b19440ec5a9be6db74cc3370
#
_cell.length_a   1.000
_cell.length_b   1.000
_cell.length_c   1.000
_cell.angle_alpha   90.00
_cell.angle_beta   90.00
_cell.angle_gamma   90.00
#
_symmetry.space_group_name_H-M   'P 1'
#
loop_
_entity.id
_entity.type
_entity.pdbx_description
1 polymer ?
#
loop_
_entity_poly.entity_id
_entity_poly.type
_entity_poly.pdbx_seq_one_letter_code
_entity_poly.pdbx_strand_id
1 'polypeptide(L)' 'QETRSYILDKAEELGMTCQVAVTCELQDEGIPFPKFVTVSGSFTQEQADALSQIIEADLAVPVQNQTYKGEVE' A
#
# COMPACT_ATOMS: atom_id res chain seq x y z
N GLN A 1 4.27 0.67 -11.18
CA GLN A 1 5.57 0.79 -11.25
C GLN A 1 6.32 0.45 -10.07
N GLU A 2 7.35 1.12 -9.76
CA GLU A 2 8.26 0.74 -8.70
C GLU A 2 7.59 0.81 -7.33
N THR A 3 6.77 1.83 -7.10
CA THR A 3 6.08 1.96 -5.84
C THR A 3 5.15 0.78 -5.59
N ARG A 4 4.41 0.41 -6.61
CA ARG A 4 3.50 -0.71 -6.48
C ARG A 4 4.25 -2.01 -6.25
N SER A 5 5.35 -2.21 -6.99
CA SER A 5 6.16 -3.41 -6.81
C SER A 5 6.76 -3.47 -5.43
N TYR A 6 7.19 -2.33 -4.91
CA TYR A 6 7.75 -2.29 -3.57
C TYR A 6 6.71 -2.74 -2.54
N ILE A 7 5.49 -2.23 -2.67
CA ILE A 7 4.44 -2.60 -1.74
C ILE A 7 4.12 -4.08 -1.87
N LEU A 8 4.06 -4.59 -3.11
CA LEU A 8 3.79 -6.00 -3.32
C LEU A 8 4.86 -6.88 -2.71
N ASP A 9 6.13 -6.47 -2.83
CA ASP A 9 7.22 -7.23 -2.24
C ASP A 9 7.07 -7.28 -0.71
N LYS A 10 6.73 -6.15 -0.11
CA LYS A 10 6.56 -6.11 1.33
C LYS A 10 5.37 -6.95 1.76
N ALA A 11 4.30 -6.92 0.98
CA ALA A 11 3.14 -7.73 1.29
C ALA A 11 3.48 -9.22 1.24
N GLU A 12 4.27 -9.62 0.25
CA GLU A 12 4.68 -11.01 0.17
C GLU A 12 5.53 -11.42 1.37
N GLU A 13 6.39 -10.52 1.82
CA GLU A 13 7.19 -10.81 2.99
C GLU A 13 6.32 -11.04 4.22
N LEU A 14 5.16 -10.42 4.25
CA LEU A 14 4.22 -10.58 5.35
C LEU A 14 3.31 -11.78 5.18
N GLY A 15 3.41 -12.48 4.05
CA GLY A 15 2.56 -13.63 3.80
C GLY A 15 1.20 -13.28 3.24
N MET A 16 1.05 -12.08 2.70
CA MET A 16 -0.22 -11.64 2.16
C MET A 16 -0.35 -12.04 0.69
N THR A 17 -1.56 -12.36 0.31
CA THR A 17 -1.90 -12.58 -1.10
C THR A 17 -2.84 -11.47 -1.50
N CYS A 18 -2.32 -10.48 -2.21
CA CYS A 18 -3.12 -9.29 -2.48
C CYS A 18 -2.69 -8.62 -3.77
N GLN A 19 -3.52 -7.69 -4.18
CA GLN A 19 -3.22 -6.79 -5.29
C GLN A 19 -3.15 -5.38 -4.75
N VAL A 20 -2.32 -4.57 -5.38
CA VAL A 20 -2.08 -3.22 -4.91
C VAL A 20 -2.34 -2.26 -6.06
N ALA A 21 -3.10 -1.22 -5.77
CA ALA A 21 -3.32 -0.11 -6.70
C ALA A 21 -2.80 1.16 -6.04
N VAL A 22 -2.02 1.91 -6.77
CA VAL A 22 -1.44 3.14 -6.27
C VAL A 22 -1.92 4.29 -7.14
N THR A 23 -2.47 5.31 -6.50
CA THR A 23 -2.87 6.53 -7.18
C THR A 23 -1.84 7.59 -6.88
N CYS A 24 -1.25 8.13 -7.93
CA CYS A 24 -0.23 9.15 -7.79
C CYS A 24 -0.80 10.50 -8.14
N GLU A 25 -0.20 11.52 -7.55
CA GLU A 25 -0.57 12.90 -7.80
C GLU A 25 0.67 13.64 -8.26
N LEU A 26 0.49 14.52 -9.24
CA LEU A 26 1.61 15.32 -9.72
C LEU A 26 1.76 16.56 -8.88
N GLN A 27 3.00 16.84 -8.52
CA GLN A 27 3.34 18.10 -7.88
C GLN A 27 3.50 19.18 -8.94
N ASP A 28 3.69 20.41 -8.47
CA ASP A 28 3.91 21.53 -9.37
C ASP A 28 5.10 21.31 -10.28
N GLU A 29 6.06 20.53 -9.83
CA GLU A 29 7.25 20.26 -10.62
C GLU A 29 7.10 19.08 -11.54
N GLY A 30 5.91 18.47 -11.55
CA GLY A 30 5.67 17.36 -12.45
C GLY A 30 6.19 16.02 -11.95
N ILE A 31 6.63 15.94 -10.72
CA ILE A 31 7.12 14.69 -10.15
C ILE A 31 5.97 13.97 -9.49
N PRO A 32 5.61 12.78 -9.96
CA PRO A 32 4.51 12.04 -9.33
C PRO A 32 4.92 11.48 -7.98
N PHE A 33 3.98 11.48 -7.06
CA PHE A 33 4.21 10.82 -5.78
C PHE A 33 2.96 10.06 -5.39
N PRO A 34 3.09 8.97 -4.63
CA PRO A 34 1.92 8.18 -4.24
C PRO A 34 1.09 8.94 -3.23
N LYS A 35 -0.19 9.01 -3.48
CA LYS A 35 -1.10 9.69 -2.57
C LYS A 35 -2.07 8.72 -1.93
N PHE A 36 -2.64 7.81 -2.72
CA PHE A 36 -3.59 6.83 -2.22
C PHE A 36 -3.11 5.44 -2.59
N VAL A 37 -3.30 4.51 -1.68
CA VAL A 37 -2.94 3.12 -1.90
C VAL A 37 -4.16 2.27 -1.55
N THR A 38 -4.51 1.36 -2.45
CA THR A 38 -5.59 0.40 -2.21
C THR A 38 -5.01 -0.99 -2.27
N VAL A 39 -5.23 -1.76 -1.22
CA VAL A 39 -4.76 -3.13 -1.11
C VAL A 39 -5.98 -4.03 -1.04
N SER A 40 -6.06 -5.01 -1.95
CA SER A 40 -7.20 -5.91 -1.97
C SER A 40 -6.72 -7.34 -2.10
N GLY A 41 -7.40 -8.25 -1.40
CA GLY A 41 -7.04 -9.66 -1.42
C GLY A 41 -7.40 -10.34 -0.13
N SER A 42 -6.58 -11.30 0.25
CA SER A 42 -6.78 -12.05 1.50
C SER A 42 -5.64 -11.77 2.45
N PHE A 43 -5.96 -11.34 3.65
CA PHE A 43 -4.94 -11.05 4.66
C PHE A 43 -5.60 -10.91 6.01
N THR A 44 -4.78 -11.00 7.05
CA THR A 44 -5.28 -10.80 8.41
C THR A 44 -5.17 -9.33 8.78
N GLN A 45 -5.84 -8.96 9.86
CA GLN A 45 -5.75 -7.59 10.36
C GLN A 45 -4.31 -7.25 10.74
N GLU A 46 -3.60 -8.21 11.33
CA GLU A 46 -2.22 -7.97 11.71
C GLU A 46 -1.35 -7.71 10.48
N GLN A 47 -1.58 -8.46 9.41
CA GLN A 47 -0.83 -8.25 8.19
C GLN A 47 -1.12 -6.88 7.60
N ALA A 48 -2.39 -6.49 7.60
CA ALA A 48 -2.78 -5.19 7.09
C ALA A 48 -2.14 -4.08 7.90
N ASP A 49 -2.15 -4.22 9.23
CA ASP A 49 -1.54 -3.21 10.09
C ASP A 49 -0.05 -3.07 9.83
N ALA A 50 0.64 -4.21 9.69
CA ALA A 50 2.07 -4.18 9.43
C ALA A 50 2.37 -3.51 8.10
N LEU A 51 1.63 -3.87 7.06
CA LEU A 51 1.85 -3.26 5.75
C LEU A 51 1.54 -1.77 5.78
N SER A 52 0.49 -1.39 6.50
CA SER A 52 0.11 -0.01 6.64
C SER A 52 1.24 0.82 7.23
N GLN A 53 1.91 0.29 8.25
CA GLN A 53 3.02 1.00 8.87
C GLN A 53 4.20 1.12 7.92
N ILE A 54 4.46 0.08 7.15
CA ILE A 54 5.56 0.12 6.19
C ILE A 54 5.28 1.19 5.12
N ILE A 55 4.05 1.20 4.61
CA ILE A 55 3.70 2.16 3.58
C ILE A 55 3.80 3.59 4.11
N GLU A 56 3.33 3.80 5.33
CA GLU A 56 3.38 5.13 5.91
C GLU A 56 4.82 5.58 6.12
N ALA A 57 5.65 4.69 6.66
CA ALA A 57 7.02 5.05 6.98
C ALA A 57 7.88 5.22 5.74
N ASP A 58 7.70 4.34 4.76
CA ASP A 58 8.60 4.29 3.62
C ASP A 58 8.14 5.17 2.47
N LEU A 59 6.84 5.32 2.31
CA LEU A 59 6.27 6.02 1.16
C LEU A 59 5.54 7.29 1.55
N ALA A 60 5.47 7.57 2.84
CA ALA A 60 4.83 8.78 3.35
C ALA A 60 3.37 8.90 2.94
N VAL A 61 2.68 7.77 2.82
CA VAL A 61 1.25 7.75 2.55
C VAL A 61 0.55 7.57 3.88
N PRO A 62 -0.22 8.57 4.34
CA PRO A 62 -0.87 8.43 5.64
C PRO A 62 -1.88 7.30 5.65
N VAL A 63 -2.10 6.75 6.83
CA VAL A 63 -3.00 5.61 6.97
C VAL A 63 -4.39 5.94 6.43
N GLN A 64 -4.85 7.17 6.62
CA GLN A 64 -6.17 7.55 6.14
C GLN A 64 -6.28 7.55 4.63
N ASN A 65 -5.15 7.55 3.93
CA ASN A 65 -5.13 7.48 2.47
C ASN A 65 -4.89 6.06 1.98
N GLN A 66 -4.88 5.10 2.87
CA GLN A 66 -4.71 3.70 2.52
C GLN A 66 -6.05 2.98 2.71
N THR A 67 -6.41 2.17 1.73
CA THR A 67 -7.66 1.41 1.78
C THR A 67 -7.32 -0.06 1.69
N TYR A 68 -7.90 -0.85 2.57
CA TYR A 68 -7.68 -2.28 2.61
C TYR A 68 -9.01 -2.98 2.38
N LYS A 69 -9.12 -3.72 1.29
CA LYS A 69 -10.33 -4.40 0.90
C LYS A 69 -10.04 -5.89 0.79
N GLY A 70 -10.94 -6.70 1.27
CA GLY A 70 -10.78 -8.12 1.13
C GLY A 70 -11.30 -8.83 2.34
N GLU A 71 -11.05 -10.14 2.36
CA GLU A 71 -11.48 -10.95 3.48
C GLU A 71 -10.41 -10.95 4.54
N VAL A 72 -10.80 -10.57 5.73
CA VAL A 72 -9.90 -10.53 6.87
C VAL A 72 -10.18 -11.75 7.73
N GLU A 73 -9.15 -12.53 7.96
CA GLU A 73 -9.29 -13.75 8.75
C GLU A 73 -9.28 -13.49 10.23
#